data_774a2d93d1ca0052c94198b53d3e6409
#
_entry.id   774a2d93d1ca0052c94198b53d3e6409
#
_cell.length_a   1.000
_cell.length_b   1.000
_cell.length_c   1.000
_cell.angle_alpha   90.00
_cell.angle_beta   90.00
_cell.angle_gamma   90.00
#
_symmetry.space_group_name_H-M   'P 1'
#
loop_
_entity.id
_entity.type
_entity.pdbx_description
1 polymer ?
#
loop_
_entity_poly.entity_id
_entity_poly.type
_entity_poly.pdbx_seq_one_letter_code
_entity_poly.pdbx_strand_id
1 'polypeptide(L)'
;MEWLCFTTRNFCSILTVNKVLKEKKGKADMYRMLVVDDEKTERECVRFLIEQSGLPLEVSEAGDGWEALMRLKETDGADILFTDVQMPLMDGLELIREAEKLFPDMKILIFSSYADFEYARTALTLGVVNYILKPVIPEELKKSLEGLIGQLDEEAASRKLKDRQKSFMLQYALQLSISGNLDGSRVEPAVIKQLERFHCMVLVDFDGDFLENNSFVFYESLRYAMKLDMESLNLSPDQALLLLRTPVENPKEWGMKLLFHIQETFQISCWLAISGPLSGQASLKDACAAVEQQMERRFWEPQVHVFAEQERENAQDGAGDGTDENRQLLQIKRALGNRDGAALQEALDSLFAKYRSRQNQSQIYVKFIFSNLLTTLYPFLNEMDGEKKTLDAMISDLYLQPDISEIVRMVQELASRIIGGFSSGPSIRREILEVTDYIGANYGKELSVERLASIVFLTPDYLSRLFKKSMGKSISQYIRQFRMEKARELLTGTNRKVIDIGEAVGYPNYSYFCQSFREYFGTSPERYRQERRLGDEPDGAFTGPDPR
;
A
#
# COMPACT_ATOMS: atom_id res chain seq x y z
N MET A 1 -28.57 16.56 15.31
CA MET A 1 -27.90 17.83 15.73
C MET A 1 -26.44 17.63 16.14
N GLU A 2 -26.01 16.42 16.42
CA GLU A 2 -24.60 16.12 16.77
C GLU A 2 -23.63 16.08 15.57
N TRP A 3 -24.14 15.82 14.36
CA TRP A 3 -23.33 15.79 13.13
C TRP A 3 -22.84 17.17 12.65
N LEU A 4 -23.53 18.24 12.97
CA LEU A 4 -23.15 19.61 12.57
C LEU A 4 -22.09 20.24 13.50
N CYS A 5 -21.95 19.76 14.75
CA CYS A 5 -20.90 20.20 15.67
C CYS A 5 -19.53 19.57 15.38
N PHE A 6 -19.51 18.37 14.76
CA PHE A 6 -18.29 17.62 14.46
C PHE A 6 -17.53 18.21 13.26
N THR A 7 -18.25 18.66 12.23
CA THR A 7 -17.66 19.24 11.01
C THR A 7 -17.05 20.64 11.22
N THR A 8 -17.57 21.43 12.17
CA THR A 8 -17.04 22.78 12.42
C THR A 8 -15.74 22.79 13.24
N ARG A 9 -15.50 21.81 14.11
CA ARG A 9 -14.25 21.72 14.88
C ARG A 9 -13.06 21.28 14.03
N ASN A 10 -13.28 20.37 13.09
CA ASN A 10 -12.23 19.83 12.21
C ASN A 10 -11.82 20.81 11.10
N PHE A 11 -12.75 21.60 10.61
CA PHE A 11 -12.43 22.71 9.69
C PHE A 11 -11.55 23.78 10.37
N CYS A 12 -11.66 23.94 11.69
CA CYS A 12 -10.79 24.83 12.46
C CYS A 12 -9.34 24.36 12.58
N SER A 13 -9.07 23.04 12.67
CA SER A 13 -7.69 22.54 12.82
C SER A 13 -6.91 22.62 11.50
N ILE A 14 -7.49 22.25 10.38
CA ILE A 14 -6.89 22.41 9.04
C ILE A 14 -6.79 23.90 8.67
N LEU A 15 -7.80 24.70 9.02
CA LEU A 15 -7.75 26.15 8.85
C LEU A 15 -6.71 26.79 9.76
N THR A 16 -6.49 26.27 10.97
CA THR A 16 -5.46 26.78 11.88
C THR A 16 -4.06 26.45 11.38
N VAL A 17 -3.82 25.21 10.89
CA VAL A 17 -2.54 24.83 10.26
C VAL A 17 -2.35 25.64 8.96
N ASN A 18 -3.37 25.75 8.10
CA ASN A 18 -3.32 26.55 6.88
C ASN A 18 -3.21 28.06 7.18
N LYS A 19 -3.79 28.56 8.28
CA LYS A 19 -3.68 29.95 8.70
C LYS A 19 -2.30 30.26 9.23
N VAL A 20 -1.71 29.38 10.04
CA VAL A 20 -0.32 29.49 10.52
C VAL A 20 0.67 29.38 9.35
N LEU A 21 0.41 28.49 8.37
CA LEU A 21 1.22 28.37 7.16
C LEU A 21 1.05 29.58 6.22
N LYS A 22 -0.16 30.16 6.14
CA LYS A 22 -0.42 31.41 5.39
C LYS A 22 0.16 32.61 6.10
N GLU A 23 0.13 32.68 7.42
CA GLU A 23 0.75 33.76 8.20
C GLU A 23 2.29 33.72 8.09
N LYS A 24 2.91 32.52 7.99
CA LYS A 24 4.33 32.40 7.64
C LYS A 24 4.67 32.74 6.19
N LYS A 25 3.72 32.55 5.24
CA LYS A 25 3.90 32.95 3.83
C LYS A 25 3.50 34.40 3.53
N GLY A 26 2.77 35.07 4.41
CA GLY A 26 2.15 36.36 4.13
C GLY A 26 2.79 37.56 4.83
N LYS A 27 3.75 37.37 5.77
CA LYS A 27 4.69 38.42 6.13
C LYS A 27 5.81 38.38 5.07
N ALA A 28 5.79 39.29 4.11
CA ALA A 28 6.99 39.69 3.42
C ALA A 28 8.07 39.85 4.50
N ASP A 29 9.23 39.21 4.34
CA ASP A 29 10.34 39.26 5.29
C ASP A 29 10.69 40.73 5.50
N MET A 30 10.07 41.40 6.53
CA MET A 30 10.42 42.75 6.92
C MET A 30 11.65 42.64 7.80
N TYR A 31 12.71 43.36 7.40
CA TYR A 31 13.93 43.41 8.17
C TYR A 31 13.75 44.31 9.37
N ARG A 32 14.18 43.87 10.56
CA ARG A 32 14.12 44.63 11.81
C ARG A 32 15.28 45.60 11.87
N MET A 33 14.97 46.87 11.99
CA MET A 33 15.95 47.95 12.10
C MET A 33 15.83 48.68 13.45
N LEU A 34 16.96 48.85 14.12
CA LEU A 34 17.05 49.66 15.34
C LEU A 34 17.77 50.98 15.03
N VAL A 35 17.08 52.09 15.26
CA VAL A 35 17.61 53.46 15.11
C VAL A 35 17.97 53.99 16.49
N VAL A 36 19.23 54.45 16.65
CA VAL A 36 19.76 54.90 17.94
C VAL A 36 20.36 56.28 17.80
N ASP A 37 19.82 57.23 18.55
CA ASP A 37 20.29 58.61 18.62
C ASP A 37 19.75 59.22 19.92
N ASP A 38 20.49 60.10 20.57
CA ASP A 38 20.03 60.75 21.79
C ASP A 38 19.02 61.88 21.52
N GLU A 39 19.04 62.47 20.31
CA GLU A 39 18.08 63.48 19.87
C GLU A 39 16.79 62.84 19.32
N LYS A 40 15.69 63.00 20.07
CA LYS A 40 14.38 62.44 19.66
C LYS A 40 13.91 62.92 18.27
N THR A 41 14.17 64.17 17.95
CA THR A 41 13.80 64.79 16.67
C THR A 41 14.53 64.16 15.49
N GLU A 42 15.79 63.80 15.68
CA GLU A 42 16.61 63.11 14.67
C GLU A 42 16.08 61.68 14.43
N ARG A 43 15.81 60.94 15.50
CA ARG A 43 15.20 59.60 15.39
C ARG A 43 13.87 59.61 14.66
N GLU A 44 12.96 60.55 15.02
CA GLU A 44 11.65 60.69 14.34
C GLU A 44 11.82 61.06 12.87
N CYS A 45 12.78 61.93 12.54
CA CYS A 45 13.09 62.28 11.17
C CYS A 45 13.59 61.08 10.36
N VAL A 46 14.56 60.35 10.89
CA VAL A 46 15.11 59.13 10.22
C VAL A 46 14.01 58.09 10.05
N ARG A 47 13.17 57.83 11.05
CA ARG A 47 12.04 56.92 10.95
C ARG A 47 11.07 57.33 9.85
N PHE A 48 10.71 58.63 9.80
CA PHE A 48 9.83 59.15 8.76
C PHE A 48 10.40 58.94 7.35
N LEU A 49 11.72 59.20 7.16
CA LEU A 49 12.38 58.98 5.88
C LEU A 49 12.40 57.52 5.47
N ILE A 50 12.61 56.59 6.43
CA ILE A 50 12.57 55.15 6.18
C ILE A 50 11.14 54.71 5.78
N GLU A 51 10.12 55.16 6.50
CA GLU A 51 8.72 54.88 6.20
C GLU A 51 8.30 55.40 4.80
N GLN A 52 8.79 56.61 4.43
CA GLN A 52 8.54 57.17 3.07
C GLN A 52 9.31 56.46 1.97
N SER A 53 10.38 55.76 2.27
CA SER A 53 11.18 55.03 1.25
C SER A 53 10.43 53.83 0.68
N GLY A 54 9.41 53.28 1.38
CA GLY A 54 8.65 52.09 1.02
C GLY A 54 9.46 50.77 1.08
N LEU A 55 10.61 50.77 1.74
CA LEU A 55 11.45 49.59 1.93
C LEU A 55 10.84 48.65 3.01
N PRO A 56 11.06 47.35 2.91
CA PRO A 56 10.52 46.36 3.84
C PRO A 56 11.23 46.35 5.17
N LEU A 57 11.11 47.44 5.95
CA LEU A 57 11.80 47.67 7.24
C LEU A 57 10.78 47.88 8.35
N GLU A 58 10.98 47.19 9.48
CA GLU A 58 10.28 47.41 10.73
C GLU A 58 11.23 48.17 11.67
N VAL A 59 10.92 49.44 11.93
CA VAL A 59 11.82 50.35 12.67
C VAL A 59 11.45 50.37 14.17
N SER A 60 12.45 50.16 15.01
CA SER A 60 12.42 50.40 16.45
C SER A 60 13.44 51.48 16.81
N GLU A 61 13.27 52.17 17.95
CA GLU A 61 14.09 53.29 18.35
C GLU A 61 14.69 53.07 19.74
N ALA A 62 15.87 53.63 19.99
CA ALA A 62 16.46 53.75 21.32
C ALA A 62 17.14 55.12 21.48
N GLY A 63 17.12 55.67 22.71
CA GLY A 63 17.62 57.00 23.00
C GLY A 63 19.09 57.06 23.39
N ASP A 64 19.74 55.93 23.62
CA ASP A 64 21.18 55.82 23.90
C ASP A 64 21.67 54.39 23.65
N GLY A 65 22.99 54.20 23.68
CA GLY A 65 23.61 52.90 23.42
C GLY A 65 23.23 51.82 24.44
N TRP A 66 22.96 52.18 25.67
CA TRP A 66 22.58 51.22 26.70
C TRP A 66 21.14 50.71 26.50
N GLU A 67 20.20 51.59 26.23
CA GLU A 67 18.82 51.23 25.86
C GLU A 67 18.81 50.35 24.61
N ALA A 68 19.61 50.72 23.61
CA ALA A 68 19.76 49.96 22.39
C ALA A 68 20.25 48.51 22.65
N LEU A 69 21.28 48.33 23.45
CA LEU A 69 21.84 47.02 23.78
C LEU A 69 20.83 46.15 24.57
N MET A 70 20.05 46.77 25.47
CA MET A 70 18.99 46.06 26.19
C MET A 70 17.88 45.61 25.25
N ARG A 71 17.41 46.46 24.33
CA ARG A 71 16.41 46.10 23.33
C ARG A 71 16.88 44.99 22.40
N LEU A 72 18.13 45.04 21.94
CA LEU A 72 18.72 43.98 21.12
C LEU A 72 18.68 42.61 21.85
N LYS A 73 18.97 42.59 23.16
CA LYS A 73 18.91 41.37 23.97
C LYS A 73 17.48 40.85 24.17
N GLU A 74 16.50 41.76 24.36
CA GLU A 74 15.10 41.41 24.56
C GLU A 74 14.44 40.86 23.27
N THR A 75 14.85 41.40 22.10
CA THR A 75 14.28 41.03 20.79
C THR A 75 15.09 39.96 20.06
N ASP A 76 16.11 39.38 20.68
CA ASP A 76 17.04 38.43 20.03
C ASP A 76 17.68 39.02 18.75
N GLY A 77 18.13 40.29 18.85
CA GLY A 77 18.82 41.05 17.82
C GLY A 77 17.93 41.85 16.86
N ALA A 78 18.58 42.53 15.94
CA ALA A 78 17.99 43.21 14.78
C ALA A 78 18.81 42.85 13.54
N ASP A 79 18.23 43.03 12.33
CA ASP A 79 18.94 42.79 11.10
C ASP A 79 19.84 43.97 10.74
N ILE A 80 19.42 45.19 11.12
CA ILE A 80 20.15 46.45 10.86
C ILE A 80 20.21 47.30 12.13
N LEU A 81 21.39 47.74 12.50
CA LEU A 81 21.62 48.77 13.52
C LEU A 81 22.01 50.07 12.82
N PHE A 82 21.28 51.15 13.09
CA PHE A 82 21.56 52.48 12.59
C PHE A 82 21.79 53.44 13.78
N THR A 83 23.03 53.83 14.05
CA THR A 83 23.37 54.50 15.30
C THR A 83 24.16 55.79 15.09
N ASP A 84 23.92 56.83 15.90
CA ASP A 84 24.86 57.92 16.01
C ASP A 84 26.13 57.46 16.73
N VAL A 85 27.22 58.19 16.51
CA VAL A 85 28.52 57.98 17.15
C VAL A 85 28.53 58.57 18.54
N GLN A 86 28.06 59.81 18.70
CA GLN A 86 28.13 60.53 19.96
C GLN A 86 26.82 60.52 20.69
N MET A 87 26.75 59.76 21.78
CA MET A 87 25.60 59.65 22.61
C MET A 87 26.03 59.59 24.09
N PRO A 88 25.20 60.07 25.05
CA PRO A 88 25.47 59.94 26.46
C PRO A 88 25.43 58.48 26.93
N LEU A 89 26.09 58.19 28.05
CA LEU A 89 26.16 56.90 28.74
C LEU A 89 26.98 55.83 28.00
N MET A 90 26.62 55.49 26.80
CA MET A 90 27.31 54.55 25.91
C MET A 90 27.32 55.14 24.48
N ASP A 91 28.52 55.40 23.97
CA ASP A 91 28.65 55.90 22.60
C ASP A 91 28.36 54.84 21.54
N GLY A 92 28.16 55.30 20.28
CA GLY A 92 27.81 54.37 19.19
C GLY A 92 28.91 53.36 18.85
N LEU A 93 30.19 53.71 19.03
CA LEU A 93 31.28 52.77 18.80
C LEU A 93 31.40 51.71 19.90
N GLU A 94 31.10 52.07 21.12
CA GLU A 94 30.99 51.10 22.22
C GLU A 94 29.79 50.19 22.05
N LEU A 95 28.63 50.74 21.64
CA LEU A 95 27.44 49.97 21.28
C LEU A 95 27.75 48.95 20.19
N ILE A 96 28.40 49.36 19.08
CA ILE A 96 28.79 48.52 17.97
C ILE A 96 29.67 47.35 18.43
N ARG A 97 30.71 47.63 19.25
CA ARG A 97 31.60 46.57 19.75
C ARG A 97 30.88 45.51 20.60
N GLU A 98 29.94 45.94 21.45
CA GLU A 98 29.18 45.01 22.28
C GLU A 98 28.10 44.27 21.48
N ALA A 99 27.45 44.95 20.55
CA ALA A 99 26.43 44.35 19.68
C ALA A 99 27.03 43.33 18.69
N GLU A 100 28.19 43.58 18.10
CA GLU A 100 28.90 42.67 17.20
C GLU A 100 29.28 41.35 17.88
N LYS A 101 29.67 41.37 19.16
CA LYS A 101 29.97 40.17 19.93
C LYS A 101 28.74 39.28 20.13
N LEU A 102 27.56 39.88 20.25
CA LEU A 102 26.30 39.19 20.53
C LEU A 102 25.56 38.81 19.23
N PHE A 103 25.63 39.67 18.22
CA PHE A 103 24.90 39.56 16.97
C PHE A 103 25.83 39.80 15.76
N PRO A 104 26.74 38.89 15.45
CA PRO A 104 27.79 39.09 14.42
C PRO A 104 27.26 39.24 13.00
N ASP A 105 26.02 38.76 12.73
CA ASP A 105 25.40 38.87 11.43
C ASP A 105 24.65 40.18 11.18
N MET A 106 24.50 41.03 12.22
CA MET A 106 23.78 42.30 12.15
C MET A 106 24.55 43.30 11.30
N LYS A 107 23.86 43.95 10.35
CA LYS A 107 24.44 45.00 9.53
C LYS A 107 24.43 46.35 10.27
N ILE A 108 25.53 47.07 10.17
CA ILE A 108 25.70 48.31 10.97
C ILE A 108 25.87 49.48 10.00
N LEU A 109 25.05 50.51 10.20
CA LEU A 109 25.19 51.83 9.63
C LEU A 109 25.45 52.86 10.74
N ILE A 110 26.31 53.80 10.45
CA ILE A 110 26.53 54.96 11.30
C ILE A 110 26.00 56.23 10.61
N PHE A 111 25.35 57.10 11.37
CA PHE A 111 25.06 58.44 10.94
C PHE A 111 25.56 59.44 11.98
N SER A 112 26.29 60.47 11.54
CA SER A 112 26.97 61.35 12.48
C SER A 112 27.12 62.77 11.94
N SER A 113 27.11 63.77 12.85
CA SER A 113 27.35 65.17 12.52
C SER A 113 28.82 65.48 12.26
N TYR A 114 29.73 64.55 12.51
CA TYR A 114 31.17 64.79 12.40
C TYR A 114 31.76 64.03 11.20
N ALA A 115 32.40 64.80 10.33
CA ALA A 115 33.27 64.27 9.25
C ALA A 115 34.67 63.96 9.80
N ASP A 116 34.79 63.40 11.00
CA ASP A 116 36.09 63.10 11.59
C ASP A 116 36.65 61.78 11.03
N PHE A 117 37.78 61.88 10.42
CA PHE A 117 38.46 60.75 9.77
C PHE A 117 38.80 59.60 10.74
N GLU A 118 39.06 59.92 12.04
CA GLU A 118 39.36 58.89 13.02
C GLU A 118 38.15 58.06 13.38
N TYR A 119 36.93 58.63 13.46
CA TYR A 119 35.69 57.86 13.68
C TYR A 119 35.35 56.99 12.48
N ALA A 120 35.45 57.55 11.28
CA ALA A 120 35.20 56.77 10.06
C ALA A 120 36.20 55.60 9.91
N ARG A 121 37.47 55.80 10.23
CA ARG A 121 38.50 54.75 10.20
C ARG A 121 38.21 53.66 11.25
N THR A 122 37.83 54.06 12.45
CA THR A 122 37.45 53.11 13.52
C THR A 122 36.20 52.33 13.13
N ALA A 123 35.19 52.95 12.59
CA ALA A 123 33.97 52.33 12.09
C ALA A 123 34.27 51.27 10.99
N LEU A 124 35.14 51.57 10.03
CA LEU A 124 35.56 50.61 9.02
C LEU A 124 36.26 49.35 9.62
N THR A 125 37.03 49.51 10.69
CA THR A 125 37.70 48.40 11.37
C THR A 125 36.71 47.54 12.18
N LEU A 126 35.55 48.10 12.52
CA LEU A 126 34.44 47.43 13.23
C LEU A 126 33.39 46.88 12.24
N GLY A 127 33.69 46.67 10.98
CA GLY A 127 32.78 46.04 10.03
C GLY A 127 31.52 46.85 9.67
N VAL A 128 31.52 48.17 9.90
CA VAL A 128 30.40 49.05 9.54
C VAL A 128 30.26 49.12 8.03
N VAL A 129 29.04 48.85 7.55
CA VAL A 129 28.79 48.74 6.10
C VAL A 129 28.77 50.09 5.39
N ASN A 130 28.23 51.14 6.08
CA ASN A 130 28.21 52.47 5.52
C ASN A 130 28.22 53.55 6.64
N TYR A 131 28.66 54.75 6.28
CA TYR A 131 28.75 55.95 7.14
C TYR A 131 28.01 57.11 6.46
N ILE A 132 26.97 57.63 7.07
CA ILE A 132 26.13 58.72 6.54
C ILE A 132 26.35 59.99 7.37
N LEU A 133 26.56 61.12 6.69
CA LEU A 133 26.72 62.40 7.36
C LEU A 133 25.35 63.06 7.65
N LYS A 134 25.23 63.70 8.81
CA LYS A 134 24.09 64.57 9.12
C LYS A 134 24.29 65.95 8.47
N PRO A 135 23.24 66.59 7.92
CA PRO A 135 21.85 66.12 7.89
C PRO A 135 21.63 64.97 6.89
N VAL A 136 20.83 63.97 7.27
CA VAL A 136 20.56 62.78 6.45
C VAL A 136 19.83 63.19 5.18
N ILE A 137 20.45 62.92 4.03
CA ILE A 137 19.85 63.15 2.73
C ILE A 137 18.98 61.97 2.34
N PRO A 138 17.66 62.17 2.01
CA PRO A 138 16.74 61.05 1.78
C PRO A 138 17.18 60.06 0.71
N GLU A 139 17.75 60.55 -0.40
CA GLU A 139 18.24 59.73 -1.52
C GLU A 139 19.45 58.88 -1.12
N GLU A 140 20.35 59.43 -0.31
CA GLU A 140 21.57 58.74 0.16
C GLU A 140 21.20 57.64 1.19
N LEU A 141 20.31 57.96 2.13
CA LEU A 141 19.79 56.97 3.10
C LEU A 141 19.10 55.83 2.37
N LYS A 142 18.20 56.15 1.43
CA LYS A 142 17.46 55.16 0.67
C LYS A 142 18.41 54.24 -0.11
N LYS A 143 19.40 54.80 -0.82
CA LYS A 143 20.39 54.04 -1.58
C LYS A 143 21.22 53.11 -0.67
N SER A 144 21.62 53.62 0.50
CA SER A 144 22.38 52.82 1.48
C SER A 144 21.56 51.65 2.03
N LEU A 145 20.29 51.90 2.33
CA LEU A 145 19.37 50.86 2.82
C LEU A 145 19.03 49.84 1.72
N GLU A 146 18.78 50.25 0.48
CA GLU A 146 18.58 49.35 -0.67
C GLU A 146 19.79 48.44 -0.86
N GLY A 147 21.02 48.97 -0.76
CA GLY A 147 22.24 48.18 -0.85
C GLY A 147 22.37 47.13 0.24
N LEU A 148 22.01 47.52 1.47
CA LEU A 148 22.02 46.61 2.63
C LEU A 148 20.96 45.50 2.52
N ILE A 149 19.72 45.86 2.15
CA ILE A 149 18.65 44.88 1.91
C ILE A 149 19.06 43.90 0.84
N GLY A 150 19.68 44.37 -0.27
CA GLY A 150 20.21 43.50 -1.31
C GLY A 150 21.24 42.49 -0.78
N GLN A 151 22.17 42.93 0.11
CA GLN A 151 23.14 42.03 0.75
C GLN A 151 22.45 40.99 1.66
N LEU A 152 21.48 41.43 2.46
CA LEU A 152 20.70 40.54 3.34
C LEU A 152 19.91 39.53 2.54
N ASP A 153 19.29 39.95 1.43
CA ASP A 153 18.57 39.05 0.50
C ASP A 153 19.50 37.99 -0.13
N GLU A 154 20.69 38.39 -0.58
CA GLU A 154 21.69 37.48 -1.14
C GLU A 154 22.19 36.47 -0.09
N GLU A 155 22.48 36.96 1.11
CA GLU A 155 22.88 36.06 2.23
C GLU A 155 21.76 35.09 2.62
N ALA A 156 20.52 35.57 2.71
CA ALA A 156 19.35 34.73 2.98
C ALA A 156 19.13 33.69 1.88
N ALA A 157 19.26 34.08 0.62
CA ALA A 157 19.17 33.17 -0.53
C ALA A 157 20.28 32.10 -0.50
N SER A 158 21.51 32.52 -0.20
CA SER A 158 22.66 31.61 -0.07
C SER A 158 22.49 30.63 1.09
N ARG A 159 21.99 31.10 2.26
CA ARG A 159 21.65 30.22 3.39
C ARG A 159 20.56 29.22 3.01
N LYS A 160 19.45 29.68 2.43
CA LYS A 160 18.35 28.81 1.94
C LYS A 160 18.86 27.75 0.93
N LEU A 161 19.79 28.14 0.04
CA LEU A 161 20.38 27.20 -0.90
C LEU A 161 21.24 26.14 -0.20
N LYS A 162 22.12 26.56 0.73
CA LYS A 162 22.95 25.64 1.52
C LYS A 162 22.10 24.69 2.37
N ASP A 163 21.03 25.17 2.96
CA ASP A 163 20.13 24.34 3.77
C ASP A 163 19.37 23.32 2.90
N ARG A 164 18.94 23.74 1.70
CA ARG A 164 18.37 22.81 0.70
C ARG A 164 19.37 21.76 0.25
N GLN A 165 20.61 22.13 0.00
CA GLN A 165 21.67 21.17 -0.35
C GLN A 165 21.94 20.20 0.80
N LYS A 166 22.02 20.67 2.03
CA LYS A 166 22.19 19.81 3.22
C LYS A 166 21.02 18.84 3.39
N SER A 167 19.77 19.33 3.25
CA SER A 167 18.57 18.49 3.32
C SER A 167 18.56 17.43 2.22
N PHE A 168 18.89 17.82 0.99
CA PHE A 168 18.99 16.87 -0.14
C PHE A 168 20.06 15.80 0.10
N MET A 169 21.26 16.20 0.56
CA MET A 169 22.33 15.25 0.87
C MET A 169 21.96 14.29 1.99
N LEU A 170 21.23 14.77 3.01
CA LEU A 170 20.75 13.93 4.09
C LEU A 170 19.70 12.92 3.60
N GLN A 171 18.72 13.35 2.82
CA GLN A 171 17.71 12.46 2.22
C GLN A 171 18.36 11.41 1.32
N TYR A 172 19.32 11.80 0.50
CA TYR A 172 20.07 10.87 -0.35
C TYR A 172 20.87 9.85 0.47
N ALA A 173 21.56 10.31 1.51
CA ALA A 173 22.29 9.42 2.42
C ALA A 173 21.38 8.47 3.19
N LEU A 174 20.19 8.92 3.61
CA LEU A 174 19.16 8.08 4.21
C LEU A 174 18.70 6.98 3.25
N GLN A 175 18.39 7.33 2.01
CA GLN A 175 17.96 6.37 1.01
C GLN A 175 19.04 5.30 0.72
N LEU A 176 20.32 5.71 0.64
CA LEU A 176 21.43 4.77 0.52
C LEU A 176 21.62 3.89 1.76
N SER A 177 21.44 4.44 2.96
CA SER A 177 21.53 3.68 4.22
C SER A 177 20.48 2.60 4.32
N ILE A 178 19.24 2.94 4.03
CA ILE A 178 18.09 2.03 4.08
C ILE A 178 18.25 0.91 3.05
N SER A 179 18.70 1.24 1.83
CA SER A 179 18.96 0.23 0.79
C SER A 179 20.22 -0.62 1.03
N GLY A 180 21.03 -0.28 2.05
CA GLY A 180 22.29 -0.97 2.36
C GLY A 180 23.44 -0.67 1.38
N ASN A 181 23.30 0.38 0.58
CA ASN A 181 24.27 0.79 -0.45
C ASN A 181 25.12 2.01 -0.04
N LEU A 182 25.07 2.41 1.23
CA LEU A 182 25.83 3.56 1.71
C LEU A 182 27.33 3.23 1.75
N ASP A 183 28.09 3.84 0.84
CA ASP A 183 29.55 3.88 0.91
C ASP A 183 29.97 5.12 1.69
N GLY A 184 30.40 4.93 2.93
CA GLY A 184 30.81 6.04 3.81
C GLY A 184 31.96 6.88 3.28
N SER A 185 32.71 6.40 2.26
CA SER A 185 33.76 7.17 1.61
C SER A 185 33.25 8.25 0.64
N ARG A 186 31.98 8.16 0.25
CA ARG A 186 31.33 9.06 -0.74
C ARG A 186 30.39 10.07 -0.13
N VAL A 187 30.18 10.03 1.17
CA VAL A 187 29.27 10.93 1.90
C VAL A 187 30.06 11.73 2.93
N GLU A 188 29.78 13.02 3.03
CA GLU A 188 30.44 13.89 4.00
C GLU A 188 30.29 13.36 5.45
N PRO A 189 31.37 13.36 6.26
CA PRO A 189 31.30 12.89 7.65
C PRO A 189 30.25 13.62 8.51
N ALA A 190 29.97 14.87 8.19
CA ALA A 190 28.92 15.66 8.85
C ALA A 190 27.52 15.10 8.62
N VAL A 191 27.24 14.56 7.43
CA VAL A 191 25.96 13.91 7.08
C VAL A 191 25.85 12.57 7.79
N ILE A 192 26.93 11.77 7.81
CA ILE A 192 26.97 10.49 8.52
C ILE A 192 26.67 10.70 10.00
N LYS A 193 27.26 11.71 10.63
CA LYS A 193 26.99 12.07 12.04
C LYS A 193 25.52 12.47 12.27
N GLN A 194 24.83 12.99 11.27
CA GLN A 194 23.39 13.25 11.38
C GLN A 194 22.56 11.97 11.34
N LEU A 195 22.97 10.96 10.54
CA LEU A 195 22.31 9.66 10.51
C LEU A 195 22.37 8.92 11.85
N GLU A 196 23.45 9.12 12.62
CA GLU A 196 23.63 8.53 13.93
C GLU A 196 22.73 9.12 15.03
N ARG A 197 22.07 10.25 14.74
CA ARG A 197 21.18 10.95 15.70
C ARG A 197 19.77 10.41 15.71
N PHE A 198 19.41 9.53 14.81
CA PHE A 198 18.08 8.96 14.81
C PHE A 198 17.97 7.86 15.87
N HIS A 199 16.90 7.89 16.63
CA HIS A 199 16.64 6.96 17.74
C HIS A 199 15.51 5.99 17.45
N CYS A 200 14.62 6.30 16.50
CA CYS A 200 13.47 5.47 16.19
C CYS A 200 13.05 5.70 14.74
N MET A 201 12.55 4.65 14.10
CA MET A 201 11.99 4.66 12.75
C MET A 201 10.52 4.27 12.82
N VAL A 202 9.68 4.98 12.07
CA VAL A 202 8.24 4.70 11.99
C VAL A 202 7.83 4.64 10.54
N LEU A 203 7.30 3.50 10.12
CA LEU A 203 6.64 3.35 8.83
C LEU A 203 5.16 3.65 9.00
N VAL A 204 4.65 4.58 8.19
CA VAL A 204 3.23 4.94 8.11
C VAL A 204 2.71 4.46 6.77
N ASP A 205 1.67 3.64 6.78
CA ASP A 205 1.00 3.09 5.60
C ASP A 205 -0.45 3.58 5.58
N PHE A 206 -0.82 4.35 4.56
CA PHE A 206 -2.14 4.98 4.44
C PHE A 206 -3.08 4.13 3.59
N ASP A 207 -4.36 4.33 3.80
CA ASP A 207 -5.40 3.78 2.93
C ASP A 207 -5.54 4.67 1.68
N GLY A 208 -4.86 4.27 0.57
CA GLY A 208 -4.80 5.01 -0.69
C GLY A 208 -3.69 6.07 -0.77
N ASP A 209 -3.59 6.74 -1.93
CA ASP A 209 -2.49 7.63 -2.34
C ASP A 209 -2.48 8.98 -1.62
N PHE A 210 -2.60 8.97 -0.29
CA PHE A 210 -2.74 10.17 0.53
C PHE A 210 -1.60 11.17 0.39
N LEU A 211 -0.36 10.66 0.31
CA LEU A 211 0.86 11.51 0.31
C LEU A 211 1.09 12.24 -1.01
N GLU A 212 0.47 11.82 -2.10
CA GLU A 212 0.67 12.43 -3.41
C GLU A 212 0.37 13.93 -3.38
N ASN A 213 -0.71 14.33 -2.69
CA ASN A 213 -1.15 15.71 -2.61
C ASN A 213 -1.02 16.34 -1.20
N ASN A 214 -0.75 15.55 -0.16
CA ASN A 214 -0.83 15.99 1.23
C ASN A 214 0.51 15.92 2.00
N SER A 215 1.58 15.43 1.40
CA SER A 215 2.85 15.15 2.10
C SER A 215 3.39 16.36 2.87
N PHE A 216 3.39 17.54 2.27
CA PHE A 216 3.88 18.76 2.92
C PHE A 216 3.07 19.12 4.16
N VAL A 217 1.73 19.17 4.04
CA VAL A 217 0.83 19.53 5.15
C VAL A 217 0.90 18.48 6.25
N PHE A 218 1.02 17.22 5.88
CA PHE A 218 1.17 16.10 6.80
C PHE A 218 2.41 16.26 7.68
N TYR A 219 3.59 16.43 7.09
CA TYR A 219 4.83 16.54 7.86
C TYR A 219 4.89 17.81 8.71
N GLU A 220 4.41 18.93 8.20
CA GLU A 220 4.35 20.17 8.98
C GLU A 220 3.37 20.06 10.14
N SER A 221 2.24 19.38 9.98
CA SER A 221 1.31 19.09 11.07
C SER A 221 1.97 18.29 12.18
N LEU A 222 2.74 17.25 11.84
CA LEU A 222 3.45 16.42 12.81
C LEU A 222 4.53 17.22 13.56
N ARG A 223 5.32 18.04 12.85
CA ARG A 223 6.34 18.91 13.46
C ARG A 223 5.74 19.90 14.41
N TYR A 224 4.62 20.53 14.02
CA TYR A 224 3.98 21.58 14.83
C TYR A 224 3.18 21.02 16.00
N ALA A 225 2.22 20.11 15.73
CA ALA A 225 1.28 19.64 16.75
C ALA A 225 1.93 18.67 17.74
N MET A 226 2.80 17.78 17.28
CA MET A 226 3.48 16.81 18.12
C MET A 226 4.90 17.24 18.53
N LYS A 227 5.36 18.39 18.03
CA LYS A 227 6.72 18.93 18.27
C LYS A 227 7.82 17.91 17.94
N LEU A 228 7.64 17.16 16.87
CA LEU A 228 8.57 16.11 16.47
C LEU A 228 9.79 16.69 15.77
N ASP A 229 10.97 16.42 16.31
CA ASP A 229 12.24 16.59 15.59
C ASP A 229 12.49 15.33 14.76
N MET A 230 12.18 15.41 13.47
CA MET A 230 12.19 14.27 12.57
C MET A 230 12.65 14.61 11.15
N GLU A 231 13.18 13.61 10.47
CA GLU A 231 13.25 13.57 9.01
C GLU A 231 12.17 12.65 8.46
N SER A 232 11.81 12.86 7.20
CA SER A 232 10.76 12.09 6.54
C SER A 232 11.17 11.71 5.12
N LEU A 233 10.77 10.51 4.70
CA LEU A 233 11.00 9.98 3.35
C LEU A 233 9.70 9.36 2.83
N ASN A 234 9.23 9.79 1.64
CA ASN A 234 8.15 9.10 0.96
C ASN A 234 8.73 7.87 0.26
N LEU A 235 8.24 6.68 0.60
CA LEU A 235 8.58 5.43 -0.07
C LEU A 235 7.70 5.21 -1.30
N SER A 236 6.41 5.58 -1.18
CA SER A 236 5.38 5.47 -2.22
C SER A 236 4.30 6.54 -1.98
N PRO A 237 3.28 6.71 -2.86
CA PRO A 237 2.17 7.63 -2.62
C PRO A 237 1.33 7.34 -1.37
N ASP A 238 1.37 6.11 -0.87
CA ASP A 238 0.65 5.62 0.30
C ASP A 238 1.55 5.35 1.52
N GLN A 239 2.90 5.44 1.39
CA GLN A 239 3.82 5.09 2.46
C GLN A 239 4.83 6.19 2.78
N ALA A 240 4.94 6.52 4.08
CA ALA A 240 5.92 7.44 4.63
C ALA A 240 6.81 6.76 5.67
N LEU A 241 8.09 7.07 5.64
CA LEU A 241 9.04 6.71 6.66
C LEU A 241 9.42 7.95 7.47
N LEU A 242 9.23 7.90 8.79
CA LEU A 242 9.59 8.95 9.73
C LEU A 242 10.80 8.48 10.55
N LEU A 243 11.82 9.33 10.64
CA LEU A 243 13.02 9.07 11.46
C LEU A 243 13.07 10.11 12.58
N LEU A 244 12.92 9.66 13.79
CA LEU A 244 12.83 10.52 14.98
C LEU A 244 14.20 10.70 15.62
N ARG A 245 14.56 11.95 15.97
CA ARG A 245 15.77 12.28 16.72
C ARG A 245 15.57 12.23 18.23
N THR A 246 14.34 12.00 18.66
CA THR A 246 14.00 11.83 20.08
C THR A 246 13.67 10.38 20.37
N PRO A 247 14.14 9.81 21.50
CA PRO A 247 13.79 8.45 21.89
C PRO A 247 12.30 8.35 22.23
N VAL A 248 11.70 7.19 21.92
CA VAL A 248 10.30 6.87 22.22
C VAL A 248 10.28 5.84 23.35
N GLU A 249 9.82 6.24 24.55
CA GLU A 249 9.85 5.39 25.75
C GLU A 249 8.82 4.25 25.68
N ASN A 250 7.61 4.52 25.21
CA ASN A 250 6.54 3.54 25.03
C ASN A 250 6.04 3.58 23.56
N PRO A 251 6.63 2.81 22.65
CA PRO A 251 6.31 2.88 21.22
C PRO A 251 4.83 2.67 20.92
N LYS A 252 4.17 1.74 21.61
CA LYS A 252 2.75 1.44 21.38
C LYS A 252 1.84 2.60 21.79
N GLU A 253 2.05 3.16 22.97
CA GLU A 253 1.26 4.31 23.46
C GLU A 253 1.52 5.56 22.61
N TRP A 254 2.79 5.80 22.28
CA TRP A 254 3.17 6.92 21.42
C TRP A 254 2.58 6.78 20.02
N GLY A 255 2.62 5.58 19.44
CA GLY A 255 2.01 5.28 18.15
C GLY A 255 0.51 5.49 18.14
N MET A 256 -0.20 5.14 19.23
CA MET A 256 -1.64 5.41 19.35
C MET A 256 -1.93 6.92 19.38
N LYS A 257 -1.08 7.74 20.02
CA LYS A 257 -1.22 9.21 20.01
C LYS A 257 -1.00 9.77 18.60
N LEU A 258 -0.01 9.25 17.88
CA LEU A 258 0.26 9.63 16.48
C LEU A 258 -0.90 9.24 15.58
N LEU A 259 -1.39 8.00 15.69
CA LEU A 259 -2.54 7.50 14.95
C LEU A 259 -3.78 8.37 15.17
N PHE A 260 -4.09 8.66 16.43
CA PHE A 260 -5.21 9.53 16.80
C PHE A 260 -5.07 10.93 16.16
N HIS A 261 -3.88 11.53 16.23
CA HIS A 261 -3.63 12.83 15.60
C HIS A 261 -3.85 12.78 14.07
N ILE A 262 -3.37 11.73 13.38
CA ILE A 262 -3.55 11.57 11.93
C ILE A 262 -5.04 11.43 11.59
N GLN A 263 -5.75 10.55 12.31
CA GLN A 263 -7.18 10.31 12.07
C GLN A 263 -8.04 11.55 12.34
N GLU A 264 -7.78 12.27 13.43
CA GLU A 264 -8.50 13.49 13.76
C GLU A 264 -8.22 14.63 12.78
N THR A 265 -6.98 14.78 12.33
CA THR A 265 -6.58 15.91 11.47
C THR A 265 -6.93 15.68 10.01
N PHE A 266 -6.73 14.48 9.49
CA PHE A 266 -6.83 14.17 8.06
C PHE A 266 -8.01 13.27 7.71
N GLN A 267 -8.69 12.68 8.70
CA GLN A 267 -9.83 11.76 8.52
C GLN A 267 -9.50 10.57 7.61
N ILE A 268 -8.28 10.06 7.71
CA ILE A 268 -7.80 8.93 6.93
C ILE A 268 -7.37 7.78 7.84
N SER A 269 -7.60 6.56 7.38
CA SER A 269 -7.08 5.36 8.03
C SER A 269 -5.62 5.15 7.65
N CYS A 270 -4.81 4.77 8.65
CA CYS A 270 -3.43 4.38 8.43
C CYS A 270 -2.99 3.34 9.45
N TRP A 271 -1.87 2.70 9.16
CA TRP A 271 -1.20 1.73 10.03
C TRP A 271 0.21 2.23 10.30
N LEU A 272 0.69 1.95 11.50
CA LEU A 272 1.99 2.40 11.98
C LEU A 272 2.82 1.18 12.38
N ALA A 273 4.04 1.07 11.87
CA ALA A 273 5.03 0.13 12.36
C ALA A 273 6.21 0.90 12.95
N ILE A 274 6.58 0.60 14.19
CA ILE A 274 7.56 1.36 14.98
C ILE A 274 8.73 0.46 15.32
N SER A 275 9.94 0.86 14.94
CA SER A 275 11.16 0.11 15.24
C SER A 275 11.52 0.13 16.72
N GLY A 276 12.35 -0.78 17.14
CA GLY A 276 13.13 -0.66 18.37
C GLY A 276 14.10 0.53 18.32
N PRO A 277 14.83 0.76 19.41
CA PRO A 277 15.83 1.82 19.51
C PRO A 277 16.94 1.64 18.48
N LEU A 278 17.24 2.70 17.71
CA LEU A 278 18.34 2.71 16.75
C LEU A 278 19.67 2.93 17.46
N SER A 279 20.68 2.15 17.08
CA SER A 279 22.05 2.25 17.57
C SER A 279 23.03 2.52 16.41
N GLY A 280 23.04 3.78 15.94
CA GLY A 280 23.94 4.23 14.88
C GLY A 280 23.49 3.87 13.46
N GLN A 281 24.31 4.22 12.48
CA GLN A 281 24.01 4.15 11.05
C GLN A 281 23.73 2.72 10.54
N ALA A 282 24.46 1.73 11.04
CA ALA A 282 24.32 0.33 10.61
C ALA A 282 22.93 -0.25 10.90
N SER A 283 22.23 0.29 11.91
CA SER A 283 20.89 -0.17 12.30
C SER A 283 19.75 0.34 11.43
N LEU A 284 19.98 1.32 10.55
CA LEU A 284 18.89 1.92 9.73
C LEU A 284 18.32 0.92 8.71
N LYS A 285 19.18 0.12 8.08
CA LYS A 285 18.75 -0.93 7.16
C LYS A 285 17.93 -2.01 7.87
N ASP A 286 18.46 -2.49 8.99
CA ASP A 286 17.82 -3.55 9.78
C ASP A 286 16.49 -3.05 10.38
N ALA A 287 16.46 -1.79 10.82
CA ALA A 287 15.24 -1.16 11.32
C ALA A 287 14.18 -0.99 10.23
N CYS A 288 14.59 -0.64 9.00
CA CYS A 288 13.66 -0.56 7.86
C CYS A 288 13.06 -1.94 7.57
N ALA A 289 13.89 -2.98 7.47
CA ALA A 289 13.40 -4.35 7.30
C ALA A 289 12.48 -4.81 8.45
N ALA A 290 12.79 -4.40 9.68
CA ALA A 290 11.97 -4.73 10.85
C ALA A 290 10.59 -4.04 10.79
N VAL A 291 10.50 -2.76 10.45
CA VAL A 291 9.20 -2.06 10.34
C VAL A 291 8.41 -2.54 9.13
N GLU A 292 9.04 -2.91 8.03
CA GLU A 292 8.39 -3.55 6.88
C GLU A 292 7.81 -4.91 7.28
N GLN A 293 8.57 -5.74 7.95
CA GLN A 293 8.11 -7.04 8.47
C GLN A 293 6.95 -6.88 9.48
N GLN A 294 7.00 -5.86 10.34
CA GLN A 294 5.91 -5.56 11.25
C GLN A 294 4.65 -5.11 10.50
N MET A 295 4.80 -4.32 9.43
CA MET A 295 3.68 -3.86 8.60
C MET A 295 3.01 -5.02 7.85
N GLU A 296 3.74 -6.08 7.50
CA GLU A 296 3.13 -7.30 6.93
C GLU A 296 2.08 -7.92 7.86
N ARG A 297 2.15 -7.67 9.17
CA ARG A 297 1.14 -8.13 10.13
C ARG A 297 -0.23 -7.50 9.91
N ARG A 298 -0.33 -6.34 9.24
CA ARG A 298 -1.59 -5.73 8.79
C ARG A 298 -2.44 -6.73 8.01
N PHE A 299 -1.81 -7.56 7.18
CA PHE A 299 -2.50 -8.59 6.41
C PHE A 299 -3.24 -9.61 7.30
N TRP A 300 -2.71 -9.90 8.48
CA TRP A 300 -3.26 -10.86 9.43
C TRP A 300 -4.17 -10.24 10.49
N GLU A 301 -3.84 -9.02 10.90
CA GLU A 301 -4.48 -8.28 11.98
C GLU A 301 -4.93 -6.88 11.49
N PRO A 302 -5.88 -6.79 10.53
CA PRO A 302 -6.26 -5.50 9.93
C PRO A 302 -6.87 -4.50 10.94
N GLN A 303 -7.39 -4.98 12.09
CA GLN A 303 -7.91 -4.12 13.15
C GLN A 303 -6.80 -3.52 14.03
N VAL A 304 -5.58 -4.03 13.97
CA VAL A 304 -4.43 -3.50 14.71
C VAL A 304 -3.77 -2.43 13.86
N HIS A 305 -3.82 -1.19 14.30
CA HIS A 305 -3.29 -0.06 13.57
C HIS A 305 -1.87 0.34 13.99
N VAL A 306 -1.37 -0.16 15.13
CA VAL A 306 -0.03 0.17 15.65
C VAL A 306 0.71 -1.10 15.99
N PHE A 307 1.78 -1.35 15.23
CA PHE A 307 2.72 -2.44 15.42
C PHE A 307 4.00 -1.86 16.02
N ALA A 308 4.44 -2.36 17.14
CA ALA A 308 5.71 -2.01 17.76
C ALA A 308 6.53 -3.28 17.97
N GLU A 309 7.86 -3.13 17.99
CA GLU A 309 8.75 -4.23 18.29
C GLU A 309 8.45 -4.72 19.71
N GLN A 310 7.85 -5.91 19.81
CA GLN A 310 7.74 -6.62 21.08
C GLN A 310 9.04 -7.39 21.25
N GLU A 311 9.55 -7.47 22.48
CA GLU A 311 10.57 -8.45 22.84
C GLU A 311 10.13 -9.80 22.27
N ARG A 312 10.97 -10.43 21.47
CA ARG A 312 10.69 -11.71 20.81
C ARG A 312 10.41 -12.75 21.89
N GLU A 313 9.15 -12.89 22.28
CA GLU A 313 8.71 -14.16 22.87
C GLU A 313 8.90 -15.22 21.78
N ASN A 314 9.72 -16.21 22.09
CA ASN A 314 10.15 -17.32 21.26
C ASN A 314 9.01 -17.87 20.38
N ALA A 315 8.78 -17.28 19.21
CA ALA A 315 7.99 -17.89 18.17
C ALA A 315 8.87 -18.99 17.55
N GLN A 316 8.63 -20.22 17.97
CA GLN A 316 9.17 -21.38 17.28
C GLN A 316 8.75 -21.31 15.82
N ASP A 317 9.72 -21.20 14.93
CA ASP A 317 9.58 -21.36 13.49
C ASP A 317 8.99 -22.75 13.20
N GLY A 318 7.68 -22.85 13.22
CA GLY A 318 6.96 -23.98 12.70
C GLY A 318 6.99 -23.91 11.18
N ALA A 319 8.04 -24.43 10.56
CA ALA A 319 8.02 -24.74 9.14
C ALA A 319 6.76 -25.59 8.86
N GLY A 320 5.76 -24.97 8.21
CA GLY A 320 4.49 -25.64 7.88
C GLY A 320 4.79 -26.82 6.99
N ASP A 321 4.42 -28.02 7.45
CA ASP A 321 4.49 -29.23 6.64
C ASP A 321 3.52 -29.10 5.44
N GLY A 322 4.06 -28.85 4.24
CA GLY A 322 3.29 -28.70 2.99
C GLY A 322 2.46 -29.94 2.63
N THR A 323 2.64 -31.06 3.35
CA THR A 323 1.86 -32.29 3.19
C THR A 323 0.41 -32.13 3.65
N ASP A 324 0.16 -31.30 4.66
CA ASP A 324 -1.17 -31.06 5.23
C ASP A 324 -2.05 -30.20 4.32
N GLU A 325 -1.47 -29.24 3.61
CA GLU A 325 -2.20 -28.35 2.66
C GLU A 325 -2.69 -29.10 1.42
N ASN A 326 -1.83 -29.96 0.86
CA ASN A 326 -2.23 -30.82 -0.24
C ASN A 326 -3.38 -31.76 0.17
N ARG A 327 -3.39 -32.22 1.40
CA ARG A 327 -4.47 -33.04 1.94
C ARG A 327 -5.80 -32.30 2.05
N GLN A 328 -5.77 -31.03 2.53
CA GLN A 328 -6.97 -30.20 2.61
C GLN A 328 -7.52 -29.84 1.22
N LEU A 329 -6.68 -29.45 0.27
CA LEU A 329 -7.10 -29.20 -1.11
C LEU A 329 -7.68 -30.46 -1.76
N LEU A 330 -7.16 -31.65 -1.43
CA LEU A 330 -7.71 -32.92 -1.92
C LEU A 330 -9.08 -33.20 -1.31
N GLN A 331 -9.32 -32.88 -0.04
CA GLN A 331 -10.64 -32.99 0.59
C GLN A 331 -11.66 -32.08 -0.09
N ILE A 332 -11.30 -30.81 -0.35
CA ILE A 332 -12.13 -29.86 -1.09
C ILE A 332 -12.47 -30.40 -2.49
N LYS A 333 -11.48 -30.91 -3.24
CA LYS A 333 -11.70 -31.52 -4.56
C LYS A 333 -12.67 -32.70 -4.50
N ARG A 334 -12.56 -33.54 -3.46
CA ARG A 334 -13.48 -34.68 -3.27
C ARG A 334 -14.91 -34.22 -2.93
N ALA A 335 -15.05 -33.22 -2.06
CA ALA A 335 -16.36 -32.68 -1.70
C ALA A 335 -17.04 -32.04 -2.92
N LEU A 336 -16.32 -31.28 -3.72
CA LEU A 336 -16.80 -30.71 -4.98
C LEU A 336 -17.24 -31.80 -5.97
N GLY A 337 -16.37 -32.79 -6.20
CA GLY A 337 -16.67 -33.90 -7.12
C GLY A 337 -17.82 -34.79 -6.68
N ASN A 338 -18.13 -34.83 -5.39
CA ASN A 338 -19.30 -35.54 -4.85
C ASN A 338 -20.55 -34.64 -4.73
N ARG A 339 -20.43 -33.34 -5.03
CA ARG A 339 -21.46 -32.30 -4.80
C ARG A 339 -21.99 -32.31 -3.36
N ASP A 340 -21.10 -32.57 -2.42
CA ASP A 340 -21.41 -32.60 -1.00
C ASP A 340 -21.12 -31.20 -0.39
N GLY A 341 -22.17 -30.40 -0.29
CA GLY A 341 -22.08 -29.03 0.22
C GLY A 341 -21.65 -28.97 1.69
N ALA A 342 -22.06 -29.94 2.51
CA ALA A 342 -21.69 -29.96 3.94
C ALA A 342 -20.19 -30.28 4.11
N ALA A 343 -19.70 -31.31 3.40
CA ALA A 343 -18.28 -31.65 3.41
C ALA A 343 -17.39 -30.54 2.80
N LEU A 344 -17.89 -29.81 1.78
CA LEU A 344 -17.20 -28.66 1.20
C LEU A 344 -17.08 -27.52 2.23
N GLN A 345 -18.17 -27.18 2.91
CA GLN A 345 -18.17 -26.15 3.94
C GLN A 345 -17.20 -26.49 5.07
N GLU A 346 -17.25 -27.71 5.60
CA GLU A 346 -16.36 -28.18 6.67
C GLU A 346 -14.88 -28.12 6.27
N ALA A 347 -14.55 -28.56 5.05
CA ALA A 347 -13.18 -28.53 4.55
C ALA A 347 -12.65 -27.09 4.35
N LEU A 348 -13.50 -26.17 3.88
CA LEU A 348 -13.17 -24.75 3.76
C LEU A 348 -13.00 -24.07 5.12
N ASP A 349 -13.91 -24.34 6.07
CA ASP A 349 -13.83 -23.76 7.42
C ASP A 349 -12.56 -24.23 8.15
N SER A 350 -12.17 -25.50 7.97
CA SER A 350 -10.90 -26.02 8.47
C SER A 350 -9.69 -25.30 7.86
N LEU A 351 -9.72 -25.05 6.55
CA LEU A 351 -8.66 -24.29 5.86
C LEU A 351 -8.59 -22.85 6.36
N PHE A 352 -9.72 -22.16 6.48
CA PHE A 352 -9.79 -20.78 6.95
C PHE A 352 -9.35 -20.64 8.40
N ALA A 353 -9.75 -21.56 9.28
CA ALA A 353 -9.32 -21.57 10.68
C ALA A 353 -7.79 -21.70 10.80
N LYS A 354 -7.18 -22.55 9.98
CA LYS A 354 -5.72 -22.73 9.92
C LYS A 354 -5.01 -21.42 9.58
N TYR A 355 -5.48 -20.71 8.54
CA TYR A 355 -4.85 -19.46 8.10
C TYR A 355 -5.17 -18.26 9.01
N ARG A 356 -6.29 -18.26 9.73
CA ARG A 356 -6.58 -17.26 10.76
C ARG A 356 -5.69 -17.41 12.01
N SER A 357 -5.22 -18.62 12.32
CA SER A 357 -4.38 -18.89 13.50
C SER A 357 -2.87 -18.80 13.24
N ARG A 358 -2.41 -18.85 11.99
CA ARG A 358 -0.99 -18.85 11.62
C ARG A 358 -0.55 -17.47 11.11
N GLN A 359 -0.07 -16.63 12.02
CA GLN A 359 0.36 -15.26 11.73
C GLN A 359 1.77 -15.12 11.13
N ASN A 360 2.52 -16.22 10.95
CA ASN A 360 3.93 -16.20 10.54
C ASN A 360 4.20 -16.66 9.11
N GLN A 361 3.17 -16.78 8.26
CA GLN A 361 3.38 -17.15 6.86
C GLN A 361 3.48 -15.92 5.96
N SER A 362 4.27 -16.01 4.89
CA SER A 362 4.34 -14.94 3.89
C SER A 362 2.97 -14.69 3.25
N GLN A 363 2.55 -13.43 3.15
CA GLN A 363 1.34 -12.99 2.45
C GLN A 363 1.26 -13.56 1.02
N ILE A 364 2.40 -13.56 0.30
CA ILE A 364 2.49 -14.08 -1.07
C ILE A 364 2.16 -15.57 -1.12
N TYR A 365 2.68 -16.33 -0.15
CA TYR A 365 2.41 -17.76 -0.05
C TYR A 365 0.93 -18.06 0.19
N VAL A 366 0.29 -17.30 1.08
CA VAL A 366 -1.14 -17.44 1.35
C VAL A 366 -1.96 -17.11 0.10
N LYS A 367 -1.68 -15.99 -0.56
CA LYS A 367 -2.34 -15.62 -1.83
C LYS A 367 -2.16 -16.69 -2.90
N PHE A 368 -0.99 -17.33 -2.98
CA PHE A 368 -0.74 -18.47 -3.86
C PHE A 368 -1.64 -19.67 -3.53
N ILE A 369 -1.79 -20.05 -2.26
CA ILE A 369 -2.66 -21.16 -1.86
C ILE A 369 -4.12 -20.87 -2.20
N PHE A 370 -4.59 -19.65 -1.94
CA PHE A 370 -5.96 -19.25 -2.27
C PHE A 370 -6.19 -19.11 -3.78
N SER A 371 -5.19 -18.78 -4.58
CA SER A 371 -5.29 -18.81 -6.05
C SER A 371 -5.46 -20.24 -6.59
N ASN A 372 -4.75 -21.22 -5.99
CA ASN A 372 -4.93 -22.64 -6.31
C ASN A 372 -6.33 -23.13 -5.91
N LEU A 373 -6.87 -22.63 -4.79
CA LEU A 373 -8.23 -22.91 -4.38
C LEU A 373 -9.25 -22.33 -5.37
N LEU A 374 -9.09 -21.07 -5.82
CA LEU A 374 -9.93 -20.45 -6.84
C LEU A 374 -9.91 -21.25 -8.14
N THR A 375 -8.73 -21.69 -8.60
CA THR A 375 -8.58 -22.54 -9.78
C THR A 375 -9.38 -23.85 -9.63
N THR A 376 -9.48 -24.38 -8.42
CA THR A 376 -10.25 -25.59 -8.12
C THR A 376 -11.77 -25.34 -8.09
N LEU A 377 -12.21 -24.17 -7.62
CA LEU A 377 -13.63 -23.78 -7.50
C LEU A 377 -14.22 -23.28 -8.82
N TYR A 378 -13.41 -22.63 -9.66
CA TYR A 378 -13.84 -21.94 -10.87
C TYR A 378 -14.66 -22.80 -11.86
N PRO A 379 -14.30 -24.07 -12.17
CA PRO A 379 -15.10 -24.91 -13.07
C PRO A 379 -16.55 -25.05 -12.61
N PHE A 380 -16.77 -25.18 -11.30
CA PHE A 380 -18.11 -25.34 -10.72
C PHE A 380 -18.92 -24.06 -10.73
N LEU A 381 -18.28 -22.89 -10.60
CA LEU A 381 -18.92 -21.59 -10.74
C LEU A 381 -19.39 -21.34 -12.17
N ASN A 382 -18.53 -21.61 -13.14
CA ASN A 382 -18.84 -21.41 -14.55
C ASN A 382 -19.97 -22.33 -15.05
N GLU A 383 -20.08 -23.53 -14.48
CA GLU A 383 -21.15 -24.47 -14.77
C GLU A 383 -22.53 -23.97 -14.32
N MET A 384 -22.60 -23.23 -13.20
CA MET A 384 -23.87 -22.85 -12.57
C MET A 384 -24.48 -21.55 -13.09
N ASP A 385 -23.66 -20.51 -13.28
CA ASP A 385 -24.14 -19.15 -13.52
C ASP A 385 -23.61 -18.53 -14.82
N GLY A 386 -22.74 -19.24 -15.57
CA GLY A 386 -22.01 -18.62 -16.66
C GLY A 386 -21.22 -17.43 -16.14
N GLU A 387 -20.29 -17.66 -15.20
CA GLU A 387 -19.53 -16.60 -14.52
C GLU A 387 -19.01 -15.57 -15.51
N LYS A 388 -19.37 -14.31 -15.28
CA LYS A 388 -18.97 -13.20 -16.16
C LYS A 388 -17.50 -12.81 -16.02
N LYS A 389 -16.87 -13.16 -14.87
CA LYS A 389 -15.45 -12.91 -14.63
C LYS A 389 -14.61 -14.11 -15.04
N THR A 390 -13.51 -13.85 -15.73
CA THR A 390 -12.51 -14.88 -16.05
C THR A 390 -11.74 -15.29 -14.79
N LEU A 391 -11.15 -16.48 -14.78
CA LEU A 391 -10.30 -16.94 -13.68
C LEU A 391 -9.14 -15.98 -13.41
N ASP A 392 -8.50 -15.47 -14.48
CA ASP A 392 -7.38 -14.50 -14.34
C ASP A 392 -7.82 -13.20 -13.65
N ALA A 393 -9.02 -12.70 -13.97
CA ALA A 393 -9.58 -11.53 -13.30
C ALA A 393 -9.85 -11.80 -11.81
N MET A 394 -10.36 -12.99 -11.46
CA MET A 394 -10.61 -13.38 -10.07
C MET A 394 -9.31 -13.57 -9.28
N ILE A 395 -8.28 -14.14 -9.91
CA ILE A 395 -6.95 -14.24 -9.29
C ILE A 395 -6.34 -12.85 -9.11
N SER A 396 -6.46 -11.96 -10.08
CA SER A 396 -6.00 -10.57 -9.96
C SER A 396 -6.71 -9.85 -8.80
N ASP A 397 -8.03 -9.97 -8.72
CA ASP A 397 -8.82 -9.41 -7.60
C ASP A 397 -8.35 -9.95 -6.24
N LEU A 398 -8.02 -11.26 -6.15
CA LEU A 398 -7.50 -11.88 -4.93
C LEU A 398 -6.15 -11.28 -4.51
N TYR A 399 -5.24 -11.05 -5.47
CA TYR A 399 -3.93 -10.46 -5.17
C TYR A 399 -4.03 -9.00 -4.72
N LEU A 400 -5.08 -8.27 -5.12
CA LEU A 400 -5.37 -6.90 -4.69
C LEU A 400 -6.00 -6.83 -3.29
N GLN A 401 -6.47 -7.94 -2.70
CA GLN A 401 -7.07 -7.90 -1.37
C GLN A 401 -6.06 -7.48 -0.31
N PRO A 402 -6.42 -6.50 0.57
CA PRO A 402 -5.50 -5.92 1.54
C PRO A 402 -5.20 -6.85 2.72
N ASP A 403 -6.12 -7.76 3.05
CA ASP A 403 -6.01 -8.64 4.22
C ASP A 403 -6.63 -10.02 4.01
N ILE A 404 -6.31 -10.93 4.93
CA ILE A 404 -6.79 -12.32 4.90
C ILE A 404 -8.31 -12.43 5.06
N SER A 405 -8.95 -11.52 5.78
CA SER A 405 -10.40 -11.57 6.03
C SER A 405 -11.17 -11.31 4.75
N GLU A 406 -10.72 -10.38 3.92
CA GLU A 406 -11.30 -10.09 2.61
C GLU A 406 -11.11 -11.27 1.63
N ILE A 407 -9.93 -11.91 1.64
CA ILE A 407 -9.68 -13.12 0.84
C ILE A 407 -10.63 -14.24 1.26
N VAL A 408 -10.75 -14.48 2.56
CA VAL A 408 -11.65 -15.51 3.10
C VAL A 408 -13.10 -15.20 2.75
N ARG A 409 -13.55 -13.95 2.90
CA ARG A 409 -14.91 -13.51 2.54
C ARG A 409 -15.20 -13.76 1.06
N MET A 410 -14.28 -13.35 0.18
CA MET A 410 -14.39 -13.57 -1.27
C MET A 410 -14.58 -15.05 -1.60
N VAL A 411 -13.76 -15.93 -1.02
CA VAL A 411 -13.85 -17.37 -1.28
C VAL A 411 -15.11 -17.98 -0.65
N GLN A 412 -15.54 -17.51 0.52
CA GLN A 412 -16.80 -17.96 1.15
C GLN A 412 -18.03 -17.60 0.31
N GLU A 413 -18.07 -16.41 -0.27
CA GLU A 413 -19.15 -15.99 -1.18
C GLU A 413 -19.22 -16.91 -2.41
N LEU A 414 -18.08 -17.23 -3.02
CA LEU A 414 -18.01 -18.14 -4.16
C LEU A 414 -18.42 -19.56 -3.79
N ALA A 415 -17.95 -20.07 -2.65
CA ALA A 415 -18.32 -21.40 -2.14
C ALA A 415 -19.82 -21.50 -1.85
N SER A 416 -20.41 -20.47 -1.26
CA SER A 416 -21.85 -20.42 -0.96
C SER A 416 -22.71 -20.49 -2.24
N ARG A 417 -22.26 -19.83 -3.32
CA ARG A 417 -22.92 -19.94 -4.65
C ARG A 417 -22.85 -21.36 -5.18
N ILE A 418 -21.67 -22.02 -5.09
CA ILE A 418 -21.49 -23.42 -5.51
C ILE A 418 -22.40 -24.35 -4.68
N ILE A 419 -22.41 -24.21 -3.36
CA ILE A 419 -23.23 -25.04 -2.45
C ILE A 419 -24.71 -24.84 -2.73
N GLY A 420 -25.15 -23.61 -2.95
CA GLY A 420 -26.53 -23.28 -3.35
C GLY A 420 -26.93 -23.96 -4.66
N GLY A 421 -26.04 -24.03 -5.61
CA GLY A 421 -26.24 -24.73 -6.87
C GLY A 421 -26.34 -26.26 -6.73
N PHE A 422 -25.67 -26.86 -5.76
CA PHE A 422 -25.81 -28.32 -5.49
C PHE A 422 -27.24 -28.72 -5.09
N SER A 423 -27.97 -27.79 -4.48
CA SER A 423 -29.36 -28.02 -4.01
C SER A 423 -30.41 -27.76 -5.10
N SER A 424 -30.07 -27.07 -6.17
CA SER A 424 -30.98 -26.64 -7.23
C SER A 424 -31.04 -27.69 -8.35
N GLY A 425 -32.03 -28.53 -8.36
CA GLY A 425 -32.21 -29.75 -9.17
C GLY A 425 -32.35 -29.70 -10.71
N PRO A 426 -31.88 -28.73 -11.52
CA PRO A 426 -31.80 -28.91 -12.97
C PRO A 426 -30.51 -29.58 -13.46
N SER A 427 -29.48 -29.59 -12.63
CA SER A 427 -28.12 -30.03 -12.99
C SER A 427 -28.00 -31.55 -13.24
N ILE A 428 -28.74 -32.40 -12.50
CA ILE A 428 -28.67 -33.86 -12.61
C ILE A 428 -29.00 -34.38 -14.05
N ARG A 429 -29.86 -33.65 -14.75
CA ARG A 429 -30.19 -33.99 -16.15
C ARG A 429 -29.06 -33.62 -17.14
N ARG A 430 -28.35 -32.58 -16.89
CA ARG A 430 -27.33 -32.05 -17.78
C ARG A 430 -26.07 -32.93 -17.80
N GLU A 431 -25.52 -33.27 -16.64
CA GLU A 431 -24.34 -34.14 -16.55
C GLU A 431 -24.62 -35.53 -17.15
N ILE A 432 -25.82 -36.10 -16.92
CA ILE A 432 -26.20 -37.38 -17.49
C ILE A 432 -26.34 -37.27 -19.00
N LEU A 433 -26.92 -36.17 -19.52
CA LEU A 433 -27.00 -35.92 -20.95
C LEU A 433 -25.60 -35.77 -21.57
N GLU A 434 -24.72 -34.99 -20.99
CA GLU A 434 -23.34 -34.84 -21.48
C GLU A 434 -22.57 -36.18 -21.51
N VAL A 435 -22.74 -37.01 -20.46
CA VAL A 435 -22.14 -38.35 -20.42
C VAL A 435 -22.74 -39.25 -21.49
N THR A 436 -24.07 -39.24 -21.69
CA THR A 436 -24.72 -40.07 -22.72
C THR A 436 -24.36 -39.62 -24.14
N ASP A 437 -24.28 -38.31 -24.39
CA ASP A 437 -23.86 -37.74 -25.67
C ASP A 437 -22.41 -38.11 -25.99
N TYR A 438 -21.52 -38.00 -24.99
CA TYR A 438 -20.12 -38.39 -25.14
C TYR A 438 -19.97 -39.88 -25.41
N ILE A 439 -20.75 -40.75 -24.73
CA ILE A 439 -20.78 -42.20 -25.05
C ILE A 439 -21.26 -42.41 -26.48
N GLY A 440 -22.32 -41.70 -26.89
CA GLY A 440 -22.87 -41.78 -28.26
C GLY A 440 -21.87 -41.37 -29.34
N ALA A 441 -21.04 -40.35 -29.09
CA ALA A 441 -20.02 -39.89 -30.02
C ALA A 441 -18.74 -40.76 -30.03
N ASN A 442 -18.47 -41.52 -28.95
CA ASN A 442 -17.20 -42.23 -28.77
C ASN A 442 -17.34 -43.71 -28.44
N TYR A 443 -18.50 -44.34 -28.68
CA TYR A 443 -18.79 -45.72 -28.27
C TYR A 443 -17.80 -46.78 -28.84
N GLY A 444 -17.19 -46.49 -29.98
CA GLY A 444 -16.17 -47.35 -30.60
C GLY A 444 -14.80 -47.31 -29.94
N LYS A 445 -14.57 -46.36 -29.03
CA LYS A 445 -13.30 -46.19 -28.33
C LYS A 445 -13.34 -46.80 -26.92
N GLU A 446 -12.19 -46.84 -26.26
CA GLU A 446 -12.13 -47.24 -24.86
C GLU A 446 -12.80 -46.16 -23.99
N LEU A 447 -13.79 -46.56 -23.21
CA LEU A 447 -14.56 -45.73 -22.31
C LEU A 447 -14.42 -46.25 -20.89
N SER A 448 -13.79 -45.46 -19.99
CA SER A 448 -13.74 -45.75 -18.55
C SER A 448 -14.61 -44.77 -17.76
N VAL A 449 -15.05 -45.21 -16.60
CA VAL A 449 -15.85 -44.36 -15.70
C VAL A 449 -15.06 -43.15 -15.24
N GLU A 450 -13.75 -43.29 -15.04
CA GLU A 450 -12.83 -42.20 -14.65
C GLU A 450 -12.79 -41.12 -15.74
N ARG A 451 -12.70 -41.53 -17.02
CA ARG A 451 -12.70 -40.61 -18.15
C ARG A 451 -14.05 -39.87 -18.28
N LEU A 452 -15.15 -40.57 -18.12
CA LEU A 452 -16.48 -39.97 -18.18
C LEU A 452 -16.71 -39.03 -17.02
N ALA A 453 -16.24 -39.36 -15.81
CA ALA A 453 -16.32 -38.53 -14.63
C ALA A 453 -15.50 -37.24 -14.79
N SER A 454 -14.33 -37.31 -15.42
CA SER A 454 -13.49 -36.13 -15.68
C SER A 454 -14.14 -35.12 -16.63
N ILE A 455 -14.97 -35.55 -17.56
CA ILE A 455 -15.67 -34.68 -18.52
C ILE A 455 -16.71 -33.80 -17.82
N VAL A 456 -17.43 -34.39 -16.84
CA VAL A 456 -18.48 -33.71 -16.08
C VAL A 456 -18.02 -33.24 -14.70
N PHE A 457 -16.69 -33.21 -14.50
CA PHE A 457 -16.06 -32.75 -13.26
C PHE A 457 -16.56 -33.43 -11.98
N LEU A 458 -16.95 -34.69 -12.05
CA LEU A 458 -17.43 -35.49 -10.92
C LEU A 458 -16.41 -36.57 -10.52
N THR A 459 -16.56 -37.10 -9.29
CA THR A 459 -15.81 -38.31 -8.92
C THR A 459 -16.43 -39.56 -9.58
N PRO A 460 -15.63 -40.58 -9.92
CA PRO A 460 -16.13 -41.82 -10.51
C PRO A 460 -17.26 -42.50 -9.71
N ASP A 461 -17.12 -42.50 -8.39
CA ASP A 461 -18.12 -43.06 -7.46
C ASP A 461 -19.43 -42.29 -7.46
N TYR A 462 -19.34 -40.96 -7.48
CA TYR A 462 -20.53 -40.11 -7.50
C TYR A 462 -21.25 -40.22 -8.85
N LEU A 463 -20.51 -40.13 -9.96
CA LEU A 463 -21.08 -40.31 -11.28
C LEU A 463 -21.78 -41.69 -11.43
N SER A 464 -21.14 -42.75 -10.92
CA SER A 464 -21.71 -44.11 -11.00
C SER A 464 -23.05 -44.21 -10.26
N ARG A 465 -23.15 -43.63 -9.05
CA ARG A 465 -24.39 -43.57 -8.25
C ARG A 465 -25.45 -42.72 -8.95
N LEU A 466 -25.06 -41.53 -9.42
CA LEU A 466 -25.94 -40.57 -10.09
C LEU A 466 -26.52 -41.18 -11.39
N PHE A 467 -25.66 -41.76 -12.24
CA PHE A 467 -26.06 -42.39 -13.48
C PHE A 467 -27.02 -43.55 -13.26
N LYS A 468 -26.72 -44.42 -12.25
CA LYS A 468 -27.61 -45.54 -11.91
C LYS A 468 -28.95 -45.05 -11.38
N LYS A 469 -28.99 -43.97 -10.57
CA LYS A 469 -30.20 -43.34 -10.06
C LYS A 469 -31.05 -42.76 -11.20
N SER A 470 -30.41 -42.10 -12.18
CA SER A 470 -31.11 -41.40 -13.27
C SER A 470 -31.52 -42.33 -14.43
N MET A 471 -30.67 -43.30 -14.78
CA MET A 471 -30.86 -44.15 -15.95
C MET A 471 -31.32 -45.57 -15.59
N GLY A 472 -31.45 -45.89 -14.30
CA GLY A 472 -31.87 -47.23 -13.82
C GLY A 472 -30.83 -48.35 -14.04
N LYS A 473 -29.68 -48.06 -14.65
CA LYS A 473 -28.63 -49.02 -15.01
C LYS A 473 -27.23 -48.43 -14.80
N SER A 474 -26.22 -49.29 -14.64
CA SER A 474 -24.84 -48.82 -14.51
C SER A 474 -24.31 -48.27 -15.85
N ILE A 475 -23.28 -47.40 -15.77
CA ILE A 475 -22.60 -46.85 -16.96
C ILE A 475 -22.09 -47.94 -17.87
N SER A 476 -21.46 -48.98 -17.33
CA SER A 476 -20.97 -50.13 -18.10
C SER A 476 -22.10 -50.89 -18.79
N GLN A 477 -23.24 -51.06 -18.15
CA GLN A 477 -24.43 -51.67 -18.75
C GLN A 477 -25.00 -50.81 -19.87
N TYR A 478 -25.01 -49.46 -19.70
CA TYR A 478 -25.45 -48.51 -20.72
C TYR A 478 -24.54 -48.56 -21.96
N ILE A 479 -23.21 -48.49 -21.75
CA ILE A 479 -22.24 -48.58 -22.85
C ILE A 479 -22.38 -49.90 -23.61
N ARG A 480 -22.51 -51.02 -22.88
CA ARG A 480 -22.71 -52.34 -23.49
C ARG A 480 -24.00 -52.39 -24.35
N GLN A 481 -25.10 -51.92 -23.81
CA GLN A 481 -26.37 -51.82 -24.52
C GLN A 481 -26.24 -50.98 -25.80
N PHE A 482 -25.69 -49.77 -25.67
CA PHE A 482 -25.50 -48.82 -26.77
C PHE A 482 -24.66 -49.43 -27.90
N ARG A 483 -23.57 -50.10 -27.56
CA ARG A 483 -22.70 -50.82 -28.51
C ARG A 483 -23.44 -51.96 -29.22
N MET A 484 -24.26 -52.72 -28.51
CA MET A 484 -25.04 -53.81 -29.08
C MET A 484 -26.10 -53.30 -30.07
N GLU A 485 -26.80 -52.22 -29.72
CA GLU A 485 -27.77 -51.59 -30.62
C GLU A 485 -27.09 -51.02 -31.88
N LYS A 486 -25.94 -50.40 -31.76
CA LYS A 486 -25.14 -49.91 -32.91
C LYS A 486 -24.60 -51.09 -33.76
N ALA A 487 -24.20 -52.17 -33.13
CA ALA A 487 -23.83 -53.37 -33.86
C ALA A 487 -25.02 -53.96 -34.69
N ARG A 488 -26.21 -53.96 -34.09
CA ARG A 488 -27.45 -54.33 -34.76
C ARG A 488 -27.73 -53.50 -36.02
N GLU A 489 -27.66 -52.12 -35.84
CA GLU A 489 -27.83 -51.18 -36.95
C GLU A 489 -26.82 -51.42 -38.08
N LEU A 490 -25.56 -51.67 -37.79
CA LEU A 490 -24.52 -51.95 -38.78
C LEU A 490 -24.68 -53.32 -39.46
N LEU A 491 -25.12 -54.31 -38.70
CA LEU A 491 -25.39 -55.68 -39.25
C LEU A 491 -26.54 -55.67 -40.23
N THR A 492 -27.58 -54.92 -40.01
CA THR A 492 -28.77 -54.84 -40.87
C THR A 492 -28.61 -53.80 -41.97
N GLY A 493 -27.95 -52.71 -41.75
CA GLY A 493 -27.82 -51.57 -42.68
C GLY A 493 -26.59 -51.64 -43.59
N THR A 494 -25.64 -52.57 -43.35
CA THR A 494 -24.40 -52.62 -44.11
C THR A 494 -23.97 -54.06 -44.49
N ASN A 495 -23.11 -54.18 -45.53
CA ASN A 495 -22.48 -55.41 -45.89
C ASN A 495 -21.10 -55.66 -45.27
N ARG A 496 -20.74 -54.90 -44.24
CA ARG A 496 -19.44 -55.01 -43.54
C ARG A 496 -19.29 -56.42 -42.94
N LYS A 497 -18.04 -56.90 -42.86
CA LYS A 497 -17.77 -58.16 -42.16
C LYS A 497 -18.12 -58.06 -40.70
N VAL A 498 -18.59 -59.15 -40.09
CA VAL A 498 -19.00 -59.17 -38.67
C VAL A 498 -17.83 -58.78 -37.73
N ILE A 499 -16.61 -59.15 -38.09
CA ILE A 499 -15.41 -58.81 -37.37
C ILE A 499 -15.16 -57.29 -37.37
N ASP A 500 -15.29 -56.66 -38.56
CA ASP A 500 -15.10 -55.18 -38.68
C ASP A 500 -16.19 -54.42 -37.95
N ILE A 501 -17.39 -54.98 -37.85
CA ILE A 501 -18.48 -54.38 -37.04
C ILE A 501 -18.15 -54.48 -35.54
N GLY A 502 -17.62 -55.64 -35.09
CA GLY A 502 -17.19 -55.82 -33.71
C GLY A 502 -16.13 -54.76 -33.29
N GLU A 503 -15.12 -54.55 -34.13
CA GLU A 503 -14.10 -53.53 -33.93
C GLU A 503 -14.69 -52.10 -33.94
N ALA A 504 -15.54 -51.80 -34.90
CA ALA A 504 -16.17 -50.48 -35.04
C ALA A 504 -17.04 -50.09 -33.83
N VAL A 505 -17.65 -51.08 -33.17
CA VAL A 505 -18.44 -50.81 -31.94
C VAL A 505 -17.64 -50.99 -30.64
N GLY A 506 -16.30 -51.08 -30.72
CA GLY A 506 -15.42 -51.07 -29.58
C GLY A 506 -15.19 -52.43 -28.91
N TYR A 507 -15.29 -53.51 -29.65
CA TYR A 507 -14.94 -54.86 -29.23
C TYR A 507 -13.75 -55.38 -30.05
N PRO A 508 -12.52 -55.25 -29.52
CA PRO A 508 -11.33 -55.70 -30.28
C PRO A 508 -11.21 -57.23 -30.38
N ASN A 509 -11.90 -57.98 -29.52
CA ASN A 509 -11.92 -59.43 -29.54
C ASN A 509 -13.24 -59.94 -30.16
N TYR A 510 -13.13 -60.56 -31.34
CA TYR A 510 -14.26 -61.08 -32.09
C TYR A 510 -15.09 -62.09 -31.29
N SER A 511 -14.46 -63.06 -30.61
CA SER A 511 -15.18 -64.08 -29.83
C SER A 511 -15.99 -63.48 -28.74
N TYR A 512 -15.41 -62.50 -28.05
CA TYR A 512 -16.11 -61.75 -26.96
C TYR A 512 -17.26 -60.89 -27.52
N PHE A 513 -17.09 -60.31 -28.71
CA PHE A 513 -18.18 -59.60 -29.39
C PHE A 513 -19.35 -60.56 -29.71
N CYS A 514 -19.10 -61.71 -30.34
CA CYS A 514 -20.12 -62.68 -30.69
C CYS A 514 -20.86 -63.24 -29.47
N GLN A 515 -20.12 -63.47 -28.37
CA GLN A 515 -20.73 -63.91 -27.12
C GLN A 515 -21.60 -62.78 -26.51
N SER A 516 -21.12 -61.58 -26.44
CA SER A 516 -21.87 -60.42 -25.90
C SER A 516 -23.13 -60.12 -26.72
N PHE A 517 -23.04 -60.20 -28.02
CA PHE A 517 -24.18 -60.04 -28.96
C PHE A 517 -25.23 -61.12 -28.76
N ARG A 518 -24.79 -62.37 -28.64
CA ARG A 518 -25.69 -63.53 -28.39
C ARG A 518 -26.36 -63.43 -27.03
N GLU A 519 -25.63 -63.01 -26.01
CA GLU A 519 -26.22 -62.79 -24.70
C GLU A 519 -27.29 -61.69 -24.71
N TYR A 520 -27.14 -60.66 -25.55
CA TYR A 520 -28.05 -59.51 -25.61
C TYR A 520 -29.26 -59.78 -26.54
N PHE A 521 -29.05 -60.33 -27.70
CA PHE A 521 -30.09 -60.57 -28.73
C PHE A 521 -30.56 -62.05 -28.88
N GLY A 522 -30.00 -62.95 -28.07
CA GLY A 522 -30.40 -64.39 -28.10
C GLY A 522 -29.82 -65.21 -29.28
N THR A 523 -29.18 -64.58 -30.28
CA THR A 523 -28.65 -65.22 -31.45
C THR A 523 -27.29 -64.64 -31.86
N SER A 524 -26.50 -65.42 -32.69
CA SER A 524 -25.20 -64.90 -33.12
C SER A 524 -25.35 -63.77 -34.15
N PRO A 525 -24.36 -62.84 -34.29
CA PRO A 525 -24.42 -61.74 -35.23
C PRO A 525 -24.63 -62.18 -36.68
N GLU A 526 -23.98 -63.28 -37.09
CA GLU A 526 -24.11 -63.85 -38.45
C GLU A 526 -25.52 -64.36 -38.68
N ARG A 527 -26.05 -65.09 -37.71
CA ARG A 527 -27.41 -65.67 -37.83
C ARG A 527 -28.46 -64.54 -37.78
N TYR A 528 -28.27 -63.52 -36.96
CA TYR A 528 -29.12 -62.31 -36.88
C TYR A 528 -29.18 -61.59 -38.24
N ARG A 529 -28.05 -61.46 -38.96
CA ARG A 529 -27.96 -60.88 -40.30
C ARG A 529 -28.70 -61.74 -41.33
N GLN A 530 -28.56 -63.10 -41.29
CA GLN A 530 -29.22 -64.00 -42.22
C GLN A 530 -30.73 -64.00 -42.05
N GLU A 531 -31.24 -64.07 -40.84
CA GLU A 531 -32.67 -64.08 -40.53
C GLU A 531 -33.37 -62.82 -41.03
N ARG A 532 -32.74 -61.63 -40.90
CA ARG A 532 -33.31 -60.38 -41.42
C ARG A 532 -33.16 -60.19 -42.95
N ARG A 533 -32.24 -60.85 -43.57
CA ARG A 533 -32.16 -60.87 -45.05
C ARG A 533 -33.27 -61.77 -45.69
N LEU A 534 -33.85 -62.70 -44.95
CA LEU A 534 -34.90 -63.57 -45.38
C LEU A 534 -36.33 -63.07 -45.09
N GLY A 535 -36.51 -61.91 -44.51
CA GLY A 535 -37.81 -61.22 -44.43
C GLY A 535 -38.70 -61.55 -43.22
N ASP A 536 -38.20 -62.27 -42.22
CA ASP A 536 -38.97 -62.47 -40.99
C ASP A 536 -38.65 -61.34 -39.95
N GLU A 537 -39.62 -60.49 -39.68
CA GLU A 537 -39.60 -59.58 -38.54
C GLU A 537 -40.02 -60.30 -37.23
N PRO A 538 -39.23 -60.32 -36.18
CA PRO A 538 -39.77 -60.65 -34.87
C PRO A 538 -40.31 -59.36 -34.24
N ASP A 539 -41.61 -59.33 -33.99
CA ASP A 539 -42.29 -58.33 -33.12
C ASP A 539 -41.65 -58.26 -31.75
N GLY A 540 -41.20 -57.10 -31.38
CA GLY A 540 -40.63 -56.79 -30.07
C GLY A 540 -40.12 -55.37 -29.95
N ALA A 541 -41.00 -54.40 -30.15
CA ALA A 541 -40.71 -53.00 -29.88
C ALA A 541 -40.38 -52.76 -28.40
N PHE A 542 -39.13 -52.43 -28.10
CA PHE A 542 -38.72 -51.92 -26.81
C PHE A 542 -39.03 -50.42 -26.77
N THR A 543 -40.15 -50.10 -26.08
CA THR A 543 -40.50 -48.70 -25.75
C THR A 543 -39.53 -48.19 -24.67
N GLY A 544 -38.55 -47.40 -25.07
CA GLY A 544 -37.77 -46.60 -24.16
C GLY A 544 -38.68 -45.55 -23.47
N PRO A 545 -38.40 -45.10 -22.26
CA PRO A 545 -39.19 -44.06 -21.63
C PRO A 545 -39.08 -42.77 -22.44
N ASP A 546 -40.27 -42.20 -22.76
CA ASP A 546 -40.49 -40.89 -23.37
C ASP A 546 -39.77 -39.77 -22.60
N PRO A 547 -39.05 -38.89 -23.24
CA PRO A 547 -38.40 -37.76 -22.58
C PRO A 547 -39.44 -36.66 -22.29
N ARG A 548 -40.11 -36.71 -21.14
CA ARG A 548 -40.84 -35.59 -20.56
C ARG A 548 -40.38 -35.33 -19.12
#